data_ce2d95f442449db71596c5237bfd6247
#
_entry.id   ce2d95f442449db71596c5237bfd6247
#
_cell.length_a   1.000
_cell.length_b   1.000
_cell.length_c   1.000
_cell.angle_alpha   90.00
_cell.angle_beta   90.00
_cell.angle_gamma   90.00
#
_symmetry.space_group_name_H-M   'P 1'
#
loop_
_entity.id
_entity.type
_entity.pdbx_description
1 polymer ?
#
loop_
_entity_poly.entity_id
_entity_poly.type
_entity_poly.pdbx_seq_one_letter_code
_entity_poly.pdbx_strand_id
1 'polypeptide(L)'
;FKWWLDIFGEDYYVELQRHDMQEQEKVNQVLLGFAKKYNVKVIASNDAHYVDQKDSNAHDILLCINTGEKQSTPTMKEFSDDETFTKGRRFAFYNDQFYFKTTQEMSSLFKDIPQAIENTQLIVDKVAPLKLEREILLPFFKVPENFNNDQDAYLEHLTWEGAKHRYQEITAEIEERIKFELFTVKTMGFAGYFLIVADFIKAGRDLGVFVGPGRGSAA
;
A
#
# COMPACT_ATOMS: atom_id res chain seq x y z
N PHE A 1 17.91 15.46 -10.53
CA PHE A 1 18.43 14.35 -11.34
C PHE A 1 19.72 13.79 -10.73
N LYS A 2 20.83 14.58 -10.65
CA LYS A 2 22.13 14.11 -10.15
C LYS A 2 22.04 13.52 -8.73
N TRP A 3 21.32 14.16 -7.83
CA TRP A 3 21.15 13.68 -6.46
C TRP A 3 20.62 12.24 -6.39
N TRP A 4 19.62 11.91 -7.20
CA TRP A 4 19.11 10.56 -7.30
C TRP A 4 20.10 9.58 -7.94
N LEU A 5 20.80 10.01 -8.99
CA LEU A 5 21.83 9.23 -9.63
C LEU A 5 23.00 8.90 -8.67
N ASP A 6 23.40 9.87 -7.85
CA ASP A 6 24.46 9.68 -6.86
C ASP A 6 24.07 8.68 -5.74
N ILE A 7 22.75 8.56 -5.45
CA ILE A 7 22.23 7.59 -4.48
C ILE A 7 22.07 6.20 -5.07
N PHE A 8 21.41 6.09 -6.24
CA PHE A 8 21.00 4.80 -6.81
C PHE A 8 21.97 4.24 -7.85
N GLY A 9 22.89 5.07 -8.38
CA GLY A 9 23.90 4.63 -9.33
C GLY A 9 23.29 3.88 -10.52
N GLU A 10 23.68 2.63 -10.72
CA GLU A 10 23.21 1.79 -11.83
C GLU A 10 21.75 1.35 -11.72
N ASP A 11 21.12 1.54 -10.55
CA ASP A 11 19.71 1.25 -10.32
C ASP A 11 18.81 2.47 -10.57
N TYR A 12 19.42 3.59 -10.99
CA TYR A 12 18.67 4.76 -11.42
C TYR A 12 18.35 4.69 -12.92
N TYR A 13 17.07 4.74 -13.24
CA TYR A 13 16.56 4.73 -14.62
C TYR A 13 15.77 6.00 -14.90
N VAL A 14 15.73 6.41 -16.14
CA VAL A 14 14.83 7.44 -16.64
C VAL A 14 13.59 6.76 -17.18
N GLU A 15 12.46 7.03 -16.57
CA GLU A 15 11.16 6.50 -16.97
C GLU A 15 10.52 7.40 -18.02
N LEU A 16 10.05 6.81 -19.11
CA LEU A 16 9.32 7.47 -20.18
C LEU A 16 7.92 6.90 -20.28
N GLN A 17 6.93 7.78 -20.33
CA GLN A 17 5.52 7.43 -20.53
C GLN A 17 4.94 8.13 -21.77
N ARG A 18 3.99 7.47 -22.43
CA ARG A 18 3.30 8.01 -23.60
C ARG A 18 1.81 7.72 -23.55
N HIS A 19 1.01 8.74 -23.28
CA HIS A 19 -0.45 8.68 -23.20
C HIS A 19 -1.11 9.71 -24.14
N ASP A 20 -0.51 9.97 -25.29
CA ASP A 20 -1.01 10.94 -26.27
C ASP A 20 -1.22 12.35 -25.67
N MET A 21 -0.23 12.80 -24.88
CA MET A 21 -0.20 14.10 -24.22
C MET A 21 1.02 14.89 -24.68
N GLN A 22 0.81 16.10 -25.19
CA GLN A 22 1.90 16.94 -25.68
C GLN A 22 2.89 17.35 -24.58
N GLU A 23 2.39 17.60 -23.38
CA GLU A 23 3.20 17.94 -22.20
C GLU A 23 4.13 16.79 -21.84
N GLN A 24 3.64 15.56 -21.91
CA GLN A 24 4.42 14.36 -21.61
C GLN A 24 5.54 14.18 -22.64
N GLU A 25 5.28 14.42 -23.93
CA GLU A 25 6.31 14.37 -24.97
C GLU A 25 7.39 15.45 -24.77
N LYS A 26 7.02 16.67 -24.39
CA LYS A 26 8.01 17.72 -24.05
C LYS A 26 8.91 17.29 -22.88
N VAL A 27 8.34 16.70 -21.84
CA VAL A 27 9.10 16.18 -20.70
C VAL A 27 10.01 15.03 -21.14
N ASN A 28 9.52 14.10 -21.95
CA ASN A 28 10.31 12.98 -22.47
C ASN A 28 11.56 13.46 -23.24
N GLN A 29 11.44 14.51 -24.03
CA GLN A 29 12.60 15.06 -24.77
C GLN A 29 13.69 15.60 -23.83
N VAL A 30 13.28 16.29 -22.74
CA VAL A 30 14.22 16.78 -21.72
C VAL A 30 14.87 15.62 -20.98
N LEU A 31 14.07 14.62 -20.59
CA LEU A 31 14.54 13.41 -19.89
C LEU A 31 15.53 12.60 -20.73
N LEU A 32 15.27 12.45 -22.02
CA LEU A 32 16.20 11.81 -22.97
C LEU A 32 17.53 12.58 -23.07
N GLY A 33 17.46 13.92 -23.05
CA GLY A 33 18.64 14.76 -22.98
C GLY A 33 19.48 14.50 -21.71
N PHE A 34 18.83 14.35 -20.56
CA PHE A 34 19.52 14.00 -19.31
C PHE A 34 20.05 12.58 -19.33
N ALA A 35 19.26 11.61 -19.80
CA ALA A 35 19.70 10.22 -19.92
C ALA A 35 20.98 10.11 -20.75
N LYS A 36 21.03 10.77 -21.89
CA LYS A 36 22.22 10.84 -22.74
C LYS A 36 23.40 11.55 -22.04
N LYS A 37 23.16 12.70 -21.42
CA LYS A 37 24.20 13.51 -20.75
C LYS A 37 24.89 12.76 -19.61
N TYR A 38 24.12 12.00 -18.83
CA TYR A 38 24.59 11.33 -17.63
C TYR A 38 24.75 9.83 -17.80
N ASN A 39 24.61 9.32 -19.02
CA ASN A 39 24.69 7.89 -19.35
C ASN A 39 23.77 7.02 -18.50
N VAL A 40 22.52 7.45 -18.32
CA VAL A 40 21.48 6.74 -17.56
C VAL A 40 20.59 5.98 -18.53
N LYS A 41 20.25 4.74 -18.19
CA LYS A 41 19.35 3.91 -19.01
C LYS A 41 17.92 4.45 -18.95
N VAL A 42 17.22 4.35 -20.08
CA VAL A 42 15.80 4.70 -20.18
C VAL A 42 14.94 3.46 -20.13
N ILE A 43 13.77 3.56 -19.54
CA ILE A 43 12.73 2.52 -19.53
C ILE A 43 11.40 3.10 -19.97
N ALA A 44 10.58 2.29 -20.61
CA ALA A 44 9.19 2.62 -20.90
C ALA A 44 8.27 2.00 -19.84
N SER A 45 7.33 2.80 -19.37
CA SER A 45 6.27 2.32 -18.49
C SER A 45 4.91 2.73 -19.00
N ASN A 46 3.87 2.11 -18.43
CA ASN A 46 2.48 2.42 -18.70
C ASN A 46 1.79 2.73 -17.38
N ASP A 47 1.13 3.87 -17.28
CA ASP A 47 0.32 4.27 -16.14
C ASP A 47 -1.10 3.71 -16.30
N ALA A 48 -1.26 2.39 -16.06
CA ALA A 48 -2.51 1.68 -16.26
C ALA A 48 -3.45 1.87 -15.06
N HIS A 49 -4.65 2.39 -15.30
CA HIS A 49 -5.69 2.59 -14.30
C HIS A 49 -6.93 1.72 -14.52
N TYR A 50 -7.07 1.10 -15.69
CA TYR A 50 -8.12 0.14 -16.05
C TYR A 50 -7.60 -0.87 -17.08
N VAL A 51 -8.32 -1.96 -17.27
CA VAL A 51 -7.85 -3.08 -18.09
C VAL A 51 -7.99 -2.80 -19.57
N ASP A 52 -9.20 -2.56 -20.04
CA ASP A 52 -9.50 -2.32 -21.46
C ASP A 52 -9.72 -0.83 -21.73
N GLN A 53 -9.32 -0.34 -22.90
CA GLN A 53 -9.53 1.06 -23.30
C GLN A 53 -10.99 1.51 -23.18
N LYS A 54 -11.96 0.61 -23.47
CA LYS A 54 -13.40 0.88 -23.32
C LYS A 54 -13.85 1.16 -21.90
N ASP A 55 -13.05 0.78 -20.87
CA ASP A 55 -13.39 0.95 -19.47
C ASP A 55 -13.11 2.36 -18.95
N SER A 56 -12.58 3.24 -19.79
CA SER A 56 -12.27 4.65 -19.45
C SER A 56 -13.48 5.40 -18.88
N ASN A 57 -14.69 5.16 -19.42
CA ASN A 57 -15.92 5.78 -18.92
C ASN A 57 -16.32 5.25 -17.54
N ALA A 58 -16.17 3.94 -17.29
CA ALA A 58 -16.43 3.36 -15.98
C ALA A 58 -15.46 3.89 -14.93
N HIS A 59 -14.19 4.05 -15.30
CA HIS A 59 -13.17 4.67 -14.44
C HIS A 59 -13.49 6.14 -14.13
N ASP A 60 -13.95 6.92 -15.10
CA ASP A 60 -14.36 8.31 -14.90
C ASP A 60 -15.55 8.43 -13.91
N ILE A 61 -16.53 7.51 -14.02
CA ILE A 61 -17.62 7.42 -13.04
C ILE A 61 -17.10 7.10 -11.64
N LEU A 62 -16.15 6.20 -11.52
CA LEU A 62 -15.53 5.85 -10.24
C LEU A 62 -14.79 7.04 -9.61
N LEU A 63 -14.10 7.85 -10.41
CA LEU A 63 -13.50 9.09 -9.96
C LEU A 63 -14.55 10.08 -9.45
N CYS A 64 -15.69 10.21 -10.13
CA CYS A 64 -16.80 11.04 -9.67
C CYS A 64 -17.34 10.58 -8.31
N ILE A 65 -17.52 9.27 -8.11
CA ILE A 65 -17.96 8.71 -6.83
C ILE A 65 -16.95 9.04 -5.71
N ASN A 66 -15.66 8.84 -5.97
CA ASN A 66 -14.60 9.10 -4.98
C ASN A 66 -14.46 10.58 -4.59
N THR A 67 -14.74 11.48 -5.52
CA THR A 67 -14.61 12.94 -5.30
C THR A 67 -15.93 13.63 -4.93
N GLY A 68 -17.05 12.91 -4.95
CA GLY A 68 -18.38 13.48 -4.71
C GLY A 68 -18.89 14.37 -5.86
N GLU A 69 -18.33 14.21 -7.06
CA GLU A 69 -18.64 14.99 -8.24
C GLU A 69 -19.58 14.26 -9.21
N LYS A 70 -20.07 14.98 -10.22
CA LYS A 70 -20.89 14.41 -11.31
C LYS A 70 -20.12 14.43 -12.62
N GLN A 71 -20.36 13.46 -13.50
CA GLN A 71 -19.76 13.48 -14.85
C GLN A 71 -20.10 14.75 -15.65
N SER A 72 -21.26 15.36 -15.39
CA SER A 72 -21.64 16.63 -16.01
C SER A 72 -20.87 17.85 -15.49
N THR A 73 -20.13 17.71 -14.39
CA THR A 73 -19.24 18.78 -13.91
C THR A 73 -18.08 18.91 -14.86
N PRO A 74 -17.77 20.12 -15.39
CA PRO A 74 -16.67 20.34 -16.31
C PRO A 74 -15.33 19.87 -15.74
N THR A 75 -14.50 19.25 -16.57
CA THR A 75 -13.14 18.84 -16.19
C THR A 75 -12.19 20.03 -16.22
N MET A 76 -11.05 19.93 -15.55
CA MET A 76 -10.01 20.97 -15.60
C MET A 76 -9.48 21.22 -17.03
N LYS A 77 -9.63 20.24 -17.94
CA LYS A 77 -9.22 20.32 -19.33
C LYS A 77 -10.12 21.21 -20.18
N GLU A 78 -11.39 21.34 -19.85
CA GLU A 78 -12.39 22.06 -20.66
C GLU A 78 -12.39 23.57 -20.41
N PHE A 79 -11.63 24.03 -19.41
CA PHE A 79 -11.49 25.44 -19.09
C PHE A 79 -10.13 25.96 -19.57
N SER A 80 -10.14 26.77 -20.62
CA SER A 80 -8.96 27.51 -21.07
C SER A 80 -8.66 28.72 -20.17
N ASP A 81 -7.40 28.95 -19.91
CA ASP A 81 -6.71 30.22 -19.68
C ASP A 81 -6.96 31.05 -18.42
N ASP A 82 -7.85 30.72 -17.49
CA ASP A 82 -7.95 31.49 -16.25
C ASP A 82 -7.62 30.64 -15.03
N GLU A 83 -6.38 30.75 -14.53
CA GLU A 83 -5.85 30.04 -13.38
C GLU A 83 -6.57 30.38 -12.05
N THR A 84 -7.52 31.33 -12.08
CA THR A 84 -8.14 31.87 -10.85
C THR A 84 -9.37 31.08 -10.36
N PHE A 85 -9.92 30.14 -11.13
CA PHE A 85 -11.16 29.45 -10.74
C PHE A 85 -11.03 27.93 -10.69
N THR A 86 -10.58 27.43 -9.55
CA THR A 86 -10.59 25.96 -9.24
C THR A 86 -11.96 25.47 -8.73
N LYS A 87 -12.91 26.35 -8.45
CA LYS A 87 -14.25 25.99 -7.93
C LYS A 87 -15.16 25.50 -9.05
N GLY A 88 -15.64 24.25 -8.95
CA GLY A 88 -16.56 23.64 -9.91
C GLY A 88 -15.89 22.83 -11.02
N ARG A 89 -14.62 22.47 -10.88
CA ARG A 89 -13.88 21.61 -11.82
C ARG A 89 -13.61 20.27 -11.18
N ARG A 90 -13.94 19.18 -11.86
CA ARG A 90 -13.63 17.84 -11.40
C ARG A 90 -12.31 17.33 -11.96
N PHE A 91 -11.69 16.43 -11.21
CA PHE A 91 -10.58 15.64 -11.71
C PHE A 91 -11.07 14.58 -12.70
N ALA A 92 -10.40 14.48 -13.85
CA ALA A 92 -10.61 13.43 -14.85
C ALA A 92 -9.30 13.15 -15.57
N PHE A 93 -9.15 11.96 -16.12
CA PHE A 93 -8.01 11.64 -16.97
C PHE A 93 -8.11 12.37 -18.30
N TYR A 94 -6.96 12.71 -18.86
CA TYR A 94 -6.86 13.52 -20.09
C TYR A 94 -7.52 12.86 -21.29
N ASN A 95 -7.41 11.53 -21.39
CA ASN A 95 -7.97 10.70 -22.47
C ASN A 95 -8.13 9.26 -22.01
N ASP A 96 -8.40 8.34 -22.93
CA ASP A 96 -8.63 6.92 -22.71
C ASP A 96 -7.36 6.04 -22.80
N GLN A 97 -6.18 6.64 -22.79
CA GLN A 97 -4.92 5.92 -23.03
C GLN A 97 -4.31 5.29 -21.76
N PHE A 98 -5.02 5.32 -20.65
CA PHE A 98 -4.56 4.79 -19.35
C PHE A 98 -5.01 3.34 -19.09
N TYR A 99 -5.19 2.56 -20.15
CA TYR A 99 -5.51 1.13 -20.06
C TYR A 99 -4.25 0.27 -20.04
N PHE A 100 -4.41 -1.00 -19.67
CA PHE A 100 -3.32 -1.97 -19.60
C PHE A 100 -2.92 -2.44 -21.02
N LYS A 101 -1.98 -1.72 -21.62
CA LYS A 101 -1.51 -1.98 -22.99
C LYS A 101 -0.75 -3.29 -23.10
N THR A 102 -0.92 -3.98 -24.22
CA THR A 102 -0.18 -5.17 -24.59
C THR A 102 1.29 -4.84 -24.88
N THR A 103 2.17 -5.84 -24.85
CA THR A 103 3.58 -5.70 -25.24
C THR A 103 3.71 -5.15 -26.65
N GLN A 104 2.84 -5.57 -27.57
CA GLN A 104 2.86 -5.10 -28.97
C GLN A 104 2.49 -3.61 -29.07
N GLU A 105 1.48 -3.15 -28.33
CA GLU A 105 1.09 -1.74 -28.29
C GLU A 105 2.21 -0.89 -27.68
N MET A 106 2.79 -1.32 -26.56
CA MET A 106 3.93 -0.62 -25.94
C MET A 106 5.14 -0.58 -26.88
N SER A 107 5.48 -1.67 -27.56
CA SER A 107 6.58 -1.69 -28.54
C SER A 107 6.33 -0.78 -29.72
N SER A 108 5.08 -0.68 -30.16
CA SER A 108 4.68 0.23 -31.25
C SER A 108 4.76 1.69 -30.81
N LEU A 109 4.38 1.98 -29.57
CA LEU A 109 4.37 3.32 -29.00
C LEU A 109 5.78 3.87 -28.81
N PHE A 110 6.77 2.99 -28.49
CA PHE A 110 8.17 3.35 -28.29
C PHE A 110 9.10 2.86 -29.42
N LYS A 111 8.57 2.67 -30.65
CA LYS A 111 9.33 2.17 -31.80
C LYS A 111 10.56 3.00 -32.16
N ASP A 112 10.56 4.27 -31.81
CA ASP A 112 11.66 5.24 -32.00
C ASP A 112 12.73 5.14 -30.89
N ILE A 113 12.42 4.47 -29.77
CA ILE A 113 13.32 4.27 -28.63
C ILE A 113 13.18 2.82 -28.15
N PRO A 114 13.52 1.81 -28.98
CA PRO A 114 13.30 0.39 -28.62
C PRO A 114 14.06 -0.02 -27.36
N GLN A 115 15.19 0.62 -27.05
CA GLN A 115 15.96 0.39 -25.85
C GLN A 115 15.13 0.66 -24.56
N ALA A 116 14.15 1.56 -24.62
CA ALA A 116 13.28 1.82 -23.46
C ALA A 116 12.40 0.61 -23.10
N ILE A 117 12.02 -0.20 -24.09
CA ILE A 117 11.33 -1.47 -23.87
C ILE A 117 12.31 -2.57 -23.44
N GLU A 118 13.43 -2.72 -24.15
CA GLU A 118 14.44 -3.74 -23.87
C GLU A 118 15.02 -3.60 -22.45
N ASN A 119 15.28 -2.39 -21.99
CA ASN A 119 15.84 -2.13 -20.66
C ASN A 119 14.89 -2.53 -19.51
N THR A 120 13.58 -2.68 -19.76
CA THR A 120 12.65 -3.20 -18.72
C THR A 120 13.03 -4.61 -18.29
N GLN A 121 13.60 -5.43 -19.21
CA GLN A 121 14.09 -6.76 -18.89
C GLN A 121 15.25 -6.72 -17.89
N LEU A 122 16.10 -5.71 -17.94
CA LEU A 122 17.20 -5.56 -16.97
C LEU A 122 16.71 -5.39 -15.54
N ILE A 123 15.56 -4.77 -15.36
CA ILE A 123 14.92 -4.64 -14.03
C ILE A 123 14.36 -5.99 -13.59
N VAL A 124 13.66 -6.69 -14.51
CA VAL A 124 13.12 -8.03 -14.22
C VAL A 124 14.22 -8.99 -13.79
N ASP A 125 15.36 -8.96 -14.49
CA ASP A 125 16.50 -9.86 -14.21
C ASP A 125 17.17 -9.57 -12.86
N LYS A 126 17.04 -8.34 -12.32
CA LYS A 126 17.53 -7.96 -11.00
C LYS A 126 16.61 -8.41 -9.86
N VAL A 127 15.32 -8.57 -10.13
CA VAL A 127 14.32 -8.93 -9.11
C VAL A 127 14.34 -10.43 -8.87
N ALA A 128 14.74 -10.83 -7.68
CA ALA A 128 14.66 -12.23 -7.28
C ALA A 128 13.19 -12.69 -7.17
N PRO A 129 12.88 -13.95 -7.56
CA PRO A 129 11.56 -14.50 -7.40
C PRO A 129 11.07 -14.39 -5.95
N LEU A 130 9.94 -13.74 -5.75
CA LEU A 130 9.35 -13.59 -4.42
C LEU A 130 8.56 -14.86 -4.06
N LYS A 131 8.98 -15.54 -2.99
CA LYS A 131 8.18 -16.59 -2.37
C LYS A 131 7.24 -15.96 -1.34
N LEU A 132 5.95 -15.87 -1.68
CA LEU A 132 4.92 -15.29 -0.79
C LEU A 132 4.57 -16.20 0.37
N GLU A 133 4.62 -17.52 0.14
CA GLU A 133 4.37 -18.52 1.19
C GLU A 133 5.56 -18.54 2.17
N ARG A 134 5.28 -18.24 3.42
CA ARG A 134 6.24 -18.25 4.52
C ARG A 134 5.55 -18.59 5.83
N GLU A 135 6.32 -18.98 6.82
CA GLU A 135 5.82 -19.15 8.18
C GLU A 135 5.27 -17.83 8.75
N ILE A 136 4.31 -17.96 9.65
CA ILE A 136 3.72 -16.81 10.34
C ILE A 136 4.80 -16.15 11.21
N LEU A 137 5.12 -14.90 10.93
CA LEU A 137 6.04 -14.10 11.71
C LEU A 137 5.28 -13.36 12.81
N LEU A 138 5.19 -13.97 13.99
CA LEU A 138 4.70 -13.29 15.17
C LEU A 138 5.87 -12.62 15.89
N PRO A 139 5.77 -11.33 16.25
CA PRO A 139 6.79 -10.67 17.04
C PRO A 139 6.86 -11.30 18.43
N PHE A 140 8.08 -11.42 18.96
CA PHE A 140 8.30 -11.93 20.30
C PHE A 140 7.96 -10.85 21.35
N PHE A 141 7.06 -11.16 22.27
CA PHE A 141 6.76 -10.29 23.42
C PHE A 141 7.70 -10.64 24.59
N LYS A 142 8.44 -9.66 25.09
CA LYS A 142 9.33 -9.85 26.22
C LYS A 142 8.53 -9.93 27.51
N VAL A 143 8.49 -11.10 28.13
CA VAL A 143 7.82 -11.32 29.42
C VAL A 143 8.81 -11.07 30.60
N PRO A 144 8.29 -10.81 31.82
CA PRO A 144 9.11 -10.71 33.02
C PRO A 144 9.94 -11.99 33.28
N GLU A 145 11.13 -11.81 33.88
CA GLU A 145 12.11 -12.91 34.08
C GLU A 145 11.56 -14.10 34.87
N ASN A 146 10.65 -13.85 35.82
CA ASN A 146 10.02 -14.89 36.64
C ASN A 146 9.11 -15.84 35.84
N PHE A 147 8.83 -15.55 34.58
CA PHE A 147 8.07 -16.42 33.67
C PHE A 147 8.97 -17.18 32.69
N ASN A 148 10.29 -17.12 32.79
CA ASN A 148 11.23 -17.88 31.97
C ASN A 148 10.97 -17.80 30.45
N ASN A 149 10.55 -16.65 29.96
CA ASN A 149 10.14 -16.40 28.56
C ASN A 149 8.87 -17.18 28.11
N ASP A 150 8.12 -17.77 29.03
CA ASP A 150 6.86 -18.45 28.76
C ASP A 150 5.72 -17.41 28.61
N GLN A 151 5.36 -17.12 27.35
CA GLN A 151 4.29 -16.15 27.01
C GLN A 151 2.89 -16.70 27.37
N ASP A 152 2.68 -18.01 27.29
CA ASP A 152 1.41 -18.62 27.66
C ASP A 152 1.16 -18.48 29.16
N ALA A 153 2.16 -18.81 29.98
CA ALA A 153 2.06 -18.68 31.43
C ALA A 153 1.85 -17.22 31.86
N TYR A 154 2.52 -16.27 31.18
CA TYR A 154 2.34 -14.85 31.48
C TYR A 154 0.96 -14.35 31.07
N LEU A 155 0.44 -14.75 29.91
CA LEU A 155 -0.91 -14.41 29.48
C LEU A 155 -1.95 -14.98 30.45
N GLU A 156 -1.78 -16.23 30.86
CA GLU A 156 -2.66 -16.86 31.85
C GLU A 156 -2.68 -16.06 33.15
N HIS A 157 -1.51 -15.71 33.69
CA HIS A 157 -1.39 -14.88 34.88
C HIS A 157 -2.15 -13.56 34.75
N LEU A 158 -1.90 -12.80 33.68
CA LEU A 158 -2.57 -11.52 33.45
C LEU A 158 -4.09 -11.66 33.26
N THR A 159 -4.53 -12.77 32.66
CA THR A 159 -5.95 -13.04 32.46
C THR A 159 -6.66 -13.27 33.79
N TRP A 160 -6.06 -14.07 34.67
CA TRP A 160 -6.62 -14.30 36.03
C TRP A 160 -6.60 -13.05 36.90
N GLU A 161 -5.53 -12.24 36.85
CA GLU A 161 -5.51 -10.96 37.56
C GLU A 161 -6.60 -10.02 36.99
N GLY A 162 -6.74 -9.93 35.67
CA GLY A 162 -7.79 -9.13 35.04
C GLY A 162 -9.20 -9.62 35.39
N ALA A 163 -9.40 -10.91 35.51
CA ALA A 163 -10.69 -11.48 35.91
C ALA A 163 -11.10 -11.07 37.34
N LYS A 164 -10.16 -11.12 38.32
CA LYS A 164 -10.41 -10.66 39.69
C LYS A 164 -10.84 -9.18 39.76
N HIS A 165 -10.39 -8.34 38.84
CA HIS A 165 -10.79 -6.95 38.81
C HIS A 165 -12.13 -6.69 38.08
N ARG A 166 -12.56 -7.60 37.23
CA ARG A 166 -13.76 -7.43 36.39
C ARG A 166 -15.01 -8.10 36.91
N TYR A 167 -14.83 -9.22 37.61
CA TYR A 167 -15.91 -10.01 38.15
C TYR A 167 -15.94 -9.87 39.67
N GLN A 168 -17.13 -9.69 40.25
CA GLN A 168 -17.32 -9.67 41.70
C GLN A 168 -17.04 -11.05 42.29
N GLU A 169 -17.44 -12.10 41.56
CA GLU A 169 -17.23 -13.49 41.89
C GLU A 169 -16.88 -14.26 40.62
N ILE A 170 -15.84 -15.09 40.67
CA ILE A 170 -15.49 -15.98 39.56
C ILE A 170 -16.25 -17.28 39.75
N THR A 171 -17.38 -17.40 39.08
CA THR A 171 -18.20 -18.60 39.10
C THR A 171 -17.52 -19.76 38.35
N ALA A 172 -17.98 -20.99 38.56
CA ALA A 172 -17.48 -22.15 37.82
C ALA A 172 -17.61 -22.01 36.31
N GLU A 173 -18.69 -21.37 35.82
CA GLU A 173 -18.90 -21.08 34.39
C GLU A 173 -17.85 -20.11 33.85
N ILE A 174 -17.54 -19.02 34.58
CA ILE A 174 -16.52 -18.06 34.23
C ILE A 174 -15.15 -18.72 34.20
N GLU A 175 -14.84 -19.52 35.21
CA GLU A 175 -13.58 -20.26 35.30
C GLU A 175 -13.39 -21.21 34.11
N GLU A 176 -14.42 -22.00 33.78
CA GLU A 176 -14.39 -22.91 32.63
C GLU A 176 -14.18 -22.16 31.31
N ARG A 177 -14.87 -21.05 31.15
CA ARG A 177 -14.72 -20.21 29.95
C ARG A 177 -13.31 -19.63 29.82
N ILE A 178 -12.73 -19.10 30.89
CA ILE A 178 -11.35 -18.57 30.87
C ILE A 178 -10.37 -19.69 30.49
N LYS A 179 -10.48 -20.86 31.08
CA LYS A 179 -9.64 -22.03 30.78
C LYS A 179 -9.75 -22.44 29.32
N PHE A 180 -10.95 -22.47 28.78
CA PHE A 180 -11.20 -22.79 27.36
C PHE A 180 -10.55 -21.80 26.42
N GLU A 181 -10.71 -20.50 26.68
CA GLU A 181 -10.10 -19.44 25.84
C GLU A 181 -8.57 -19.49 25.89
N LEU A 182 -7.98 -19.63 27.08
CA LEU A 182 -6.53 -19.75 27.25
C LEU A 182 -5.96 -20.98 26.55
N PHE A 183 -6.66 -22.11 26.67
CA PHE A 183 -6.30 -23.34 25.96
C PHE A 183 -6.31 -23.14 24.43
N THR A 184 -7.33 -22.47 23.92
CA THR A 184 -7.45 -22.18 22.48
C THR A 184 -6.30 -21.29 22.00
N VAL A 185 -6.05 -20.19 22.71
CA VAL A 185 -4.96 -19.24 22.37
C VAL A 185 -3.59 -19.94 22.40
N LYS A 186 -3.34 -20.75 23.43
CA LYS A 186 -2.12 -21.55 23.58
C LYS A 186 -1.95 -22.56 22.43
N THR A 187 -3.01 -23.34 22.14
CA THR A 187 -2.98 -24.35 21.06
C THR A 187 -2.70 -23.73 19.70
N MET A 188 -3.18 -22.52 19.46
CA MET A 188 -2.96 -21.78 18.22
C MET A 188 -1.65 -20.98 18.20
N GLY A 189 -0.91 -20.89 19.31
CA GLY A 189 0.36 -20.16 19.41
C GLY A 189 0.22 -18.64 19.38
N PHE A 190 -0.91 -18.07 19.81
CA PHE A 190 -1.20 -16.64 19.73
C PHE A 190 -1.01 -15.86 21.03
N ALA A 191 -0.44 -16.44 22.08
CA ALA A 191 -0.25 -15.75 23.36
C ALA A 191 0.53 -14.44 23.19
N GLY A 192 1.61 -14.45 22.43
CA GLY A 192 2.40 -13.23 22.13
C GLY A 192 1.59 -12.14 21.45
N TYR A 193 0.70 -12.49 20.53
CA TYR A 193 -0.18 -11.53 19.88
C TYR A 193 -1.12 -10.84 20.89
N PHE A 194 -1.75 -11.62 21.79
CA PHE A 194 -2.62 -11.06 22.83
C PHE A 194 -1.86 -10.16 23.80
N LEU A 195 -0.65 -10.55 24.19
CA LEU A 195 0.21 -9.74 25.06
C LEU A 195 0.59 -8.39 24.41
N ILE A 196 0.98 -8.40 23.13
CA ILE A 196 1.30 -7.18 22.38
C ILE A 196 0.09 -6.26 22.28
N VAL A 197 -1.10 -6.81 21.96
CA VAL A 197 -2.32 -6.01 21.86
C VAL A 197 -2.69 -5.40 23.21
N ALA A 198 -2.59 -6.18 24.29
CA ALA A 198 -2.85 -5.68 25.64
C ALA A 198 -1.87 -4.57 26.04
N ASP A 199 -0.59 -4.71 25.67
CA ASP A 199 0.46 -3.73 26.01
C ASP A 199 0.23 -2.39 25.31
N PHE A 200 0.00 -2.37 23.99
CA PHE A 200 -0.23 -1.09 23.32
C PHE A 200 -1.57 -0.43 23.69
N ILE A 201 -2.62 -1.22 24.02
CA ILE A 201 -3.87 -0.70 24.56
C ILE A 201 -3.63 -0.05 25.92
N LYS A 202 -2.85 -0.71 26.79
CA LYS A 202 -2.47 -0.15 28.09
C LYS A 202 -1.67 1.13 27.92
N ALA A 203 -0.64 1.13 27.07
CA ALA A 203 0.17 2.30 26.78
C ALA A 203 -0.67 3.48 26.26
N GLY A 204 -1.62 3.22 25.36
CA GLY A 204 -2.55 4.25 24.89
C GLY A 204 -3.38 4.86 26.02
N ARG A 205 -3.92 4.04 26.92
CA ARG A 205 -4.69 4.51 28.09
C ARG A 205 -3.82 5.29 29.07
N ASP A 206 -2.61 4.83 29.35
CA ASP A 206 -1.66 5.50 30.23
C ASP A 206 -1.26 6.90 29.69
N LEU A 207 -1.30 7.09 28.37
CA LEU A 207 -1.11 8.38 27.68
C LEU A 207 -2.39 9.23 27.60
N GLY A 208 -3.49 8.81 28.19
CA GLY A 208 -4.79 9.51 28.15
C GLY A 208 -5.52 9.39 26.82
N VAL A 209 -5.14 8.45 25.96
CA VAL A 209 -5.81 8.19 24.69
C VAL A 209 -6.97 7.21 24.90
N PHE A 210 -8.15 7.56 24.39
CA PHE A 210 -9.30 6.65 24.41
C PHE A 210 -9.08 5.52 23.41
N VAL A 211 -9.14 4.29 23.91
CA VAL A 211 -9.02 3.08 23.09
C VAL A 211 -10.38 2.39 23.04
N GLY A 212 -10.92 2.24 21.85
CA GLY A 212 -12.17 1.54 21.61
C GLY A 212 -12.04 0.03 21.81
N PRO A 213 -13.20 -0.71 21.79
CA PRO A 213 -13.21 -2.17 22.07
C PRO A 213 -12.61 -3.03 20.96
N GLY A 214 -12.18 -2.42 19.87
CA GLY A 214 -11.62 -3.07 18.71
C GLY A 214 -12.22 -2.55 17.40
N ARG A 215 -11.73 -3.07 16.28
CA ARG A 215 -12.34 -2.83 14.97
C ARG A 215 -12.72 -4.16 14.33
N GLY A 216 -13.88 -4.24 13.70
CA GLY A 216 -14.25 -5.36 12.86
C GLY A 216 -13.43 -5.33 11.56
N SER A 217 -12.78 -6.45 11.25
CA SER A 217 -12.08 -6.66 9.98
C SER A 217 -12.72 -7.79 9.16
N ALA A 218 -13.70 -8.48 9.74
CA ALA A 218 -14.57 -9.43 9.05
C ALA A 218 -15.98 -8.83 8.98
N ALA A 219 -16.57 -8.86 7.78
CA ALA A 219 -17.95 -8.45 7.55
C ALA A 219 -18.90 -9.60 7.94
#